data_0488290842c803a4ae74045242a9e0b1
#
_entry.id   0488290842c803a4ae74045242a9e0b1
#
_cell.length_a   1.000
_cell.length_b   1.000
_cell.length_c   1.000
_cell.angle_alpha   90.00
_cell.angle_beta   90.00
_cell.angle_gamma   90.00
#
_symmetry.space_group_name_H-M   'P 1'
#
loop_
_entity.id
_entity.type
_entity.pdbx_description
1 polymer ?
#
loop_
_entity_poly.entity_id
_entity_poly.type
_entity_poly.pdbx_seq_one_letter_code
_entity_poly.pdbx_strand_id
1 'polypeptide(L)'
;LRHQKISLKIFHLFLLFLSLSAFSDENIVIVISMDGVRYDYPDYVKEGGFEHIEKKGIRAKALTPVYQSSTYPGHVTMATGVKPDKHGILHNSFLDRKRGSFSYSADASWIESEPVWSILERKGLKTATFFWVGSESDWNGTKITYPKAPFDGKISEKTKTDQILEWIDLEAEKRPRLIMSWWHGTDSVAHKEGALNKKVIDQLKKQDRQLLSLIEEITLRNLWNVVTLIVVSDHGMSNVSNFINLKKVLKDNSIK
;
A
#
# COMPACT_ATOMS: atom_id res chain seq x y z
N LEU A 1 -18.33 25.59 57.67
CA LEU A 1 -18.15 26.29 56.35
C LEU A 1 -16.80 26.01 55.65
N ARG A 2 -15.80 25.42 56.37
CA ARG A 2 -14.46 25.14 55.75
C ARG A 2 -14.37 23.81 55.02
N HIS A 3 -15.21 22.83 55.35
CA HIS A 3 -15.20 21.50 54.71
C HIS A 3 -15.90 21.44 53.33
N GLN A 4 -16.84 22.31 53.03
CA GLN A 4 -17.54 22.33 51.73
C GLN A 4 -16.68 22.91 50.60
N LYS A 5 -15.73 23.80 50.86
CA LYS A 5 -14.87 24.42 49.85
C LYS A 5 -13.77 23.49 49.32
N ILE A 6 -13.36 22.48 50.10
CA ILE A 6 -12.31 21.53 49.68
C ILE A 6 -12.91 20.47 48.74
N SER A 7 -14.13 20.01 49.00
CA SER A 7 -14.82 19.03 48.17
C SER A 7 -15.08 19.55 46.71
N LEU A 8 -15.44 20.84 46.61
CA LEU A 8 -15.74 21.42 45.30
C LEU A 8 -14.48 21.59 44.40
N LYS A 9 -13.34 21.90 45.02
CA LYS A 9 -12.06 22.03 44.28
C LYS A 9 -11.51 20.69 43.80
N ILE A 10 -11.69 19.64 44.57
CA ILE A 10 -11.27 18.27 44.19
C ILE A 10 -12.15 17.73 43.05
N PHE A 11 -13.45 18.04 43.08
CA PHE A 11 -14.38 17.64 42.00
C PHE A 11 -14.08 18.35 40.69
N HIS A 12 -13.72 19.62 40.69
CA HIS A 12 -13.30 20.35 39.50
C HIS A 12 -11.94 19.86 38.93
N LEU A 13 -11.02 19.47 39.80
CA LEU A 13 -9.74 18.91 39.38
C LEU A 13 -9.90 17.52 38.76
N PHE A 14 -10.84 16.71 39.24
CA PHE A 14 -11.14 15.40 38.67
C PHE A 14 -11.85 15.50 37.29
N LEU A 15 -12.74 16.49 37.09
CA LEU A 15 -13.36 16.79 35.79
C LEU A 15 -12.35 17.36 34.78
N LEU A 16 -11.32 18.09 35.20
CA LEU A 16 -10.26 18.56 34.31
C LEU A 16 -9.35 17.42 33.84
N PHE A 17 -9.14 16.38 34.64
CA PHE A 17 -8.37 15.20 34.23
C PHE A 17 -9.15 14.28 33.27
N LEU A 18 -10.48 14.27 33.33
CA LEU A 18 -11.32 13.52 32.40
C LEU A 18 -11.43 14.18 31.01
N SER A 19 -11.12 15.46 30.88
CA SER A 19 -11.16 16.19 29.62
C SER A 19 -9.86 16.17 28.82
N LEU A 20 -8.77 15.64 29.39
CA LEU A 20 -7.44 15.56 28.75
C LEU A 20 -7.16 14.24 28.01
N SER A 21 -8.09 13.28 28.04
CA SER A 21 -7.95 11.99 27.38
C SER A 21 -8.67 11.86 26.03
N ALA A 22 -9.12 12.96 25.41
CA ALA A 22 -9.99 12.91 24.23
C ALA A 22 -9.33 13.41 22.94
N PHE A 23 -8.02 13.50 22.84
CA PHE A 23 -7.33 13.60 21.57
C PHE A 23 -6.48 12.34 21.35
N SER A 24 -7.14 11.20 21.28
CA SER A 24 -6.59 10.05 20.63
C SER A 24 -6.55 10.41 19.15
N ASP A 25 -5.36 10.53 18.62
CA ASP A 25 -5.13 10.68 17.16
C ASP A 25 -5.64 9.39 16.49
N GLU A 26 -6.91 9.38 16.08
CA GLU A 26 -7.59 8.18 15.54
C GLU A 26 -7.38 8.02 14.04
N ASN A 27 -6.60 8.87 13.42
CA ASN A 27 -6.38 8.86 11.98
C ASN A 27 -5.85 7.50 11.48
N ILE A 28 -6.47 7.00 10.42
CA ILE A 28 -6.14 5.76 9.73
C ILE A 28 -5.79 6.12 8.29
N VAL A 29 -4.64 5.68 7.83
CA VAL A 29 -4.26 5.78 6.43
C VAL A 29 -4.37 4.41 5.78
N ILE A 30 -5.18 4.30 4.73
CA ILE A 30 -5.33 3.10 3.91
C ILE A 30 -4.69 3.36 2.56
N VAL A 31 -3.67 2.59 2.20
CA VAL A 31 -2.98 2.67 0.91
C VAL A 31 -3.27 1.40 0.12
N ILE A 32 -3.90 1.54 -1.03
CA ILE A 32 -4.13 0.44 -1.98
C ILE A 32 -3.23 0.68 -3.18
N SER A 33 -2.31 -0.24 -3.44
CA SER A 33 -1.54 -0.27 -4.68
C SER A 33 -2.19 -1.23 -5.67
N MET A 34 -2.66 -0.71 -6.80
CA MET A 34 -3.21 -1.50 -7.90
C MET A 34 -2.12 -1.67 -8.96
N ASP A 35 -1.48 -2.85 -8.96
CA ASP A 35 -0.32 -3.16 -9.77
C ASP A 35 -0.60 -3.00 -11.28
N GLY A 36 0.33 -2.34 -11.95
CA GLY A 36 0.30 -2.16 -13.41
C GLY A 36 -0.85 -1.29 -13.94
N VAL A 37 -1.58 -0.59 -13.05
CA VAL A 37 -2.68 0.30 -13.46
C VAL A 37 -2.12 1.60 -14.02
N ARG A 38 -2.22 1.77 -15.34
CA ARG A 38 -1.80 2.96 -16.07
C ARG A 38 -2.63 4.18 -15.64
N TYR A 39 -2.04 5.36 -15.77
CA TYR A 39 -2.68 6.65 -15.44
C TYR A 39 -4.02 6.89 -16.16
N ASP A 40 -4.19 6.31 -17.37
CA ASP A 40 -5.38 6.46 -18.22
C ASP A 40 -6.42 5.32 -18.03
N TYR A 41 -6.07 4.21 -17.36
CA TYR A 41 -6.98 3.09 -17.17
C TYR A 41 -8.28 3.45 -16.45
N PRO A 42 -8.28 4.32 -15.42
CA PRO A 42 -9.52 4.74 -14.77
C PRO A 42 -10.54 5.39 -15.73
N ASP A 43 -10.08 5.96 -16.86
CA ASP A 43 -10.97 6.60 -17.84
C ASP A 43 -11.81 5.57 -18.63
N TYR A 44 -11.40 4.30 -18.65
CA TYR A 44 -12.12 3.21 -19.30
C TYR A 44 -13.18 2.54 -18.42
N VAL A 45 -13.28 2.92 -17.16
CA VAL A 45 -14.27 2.37 -16.22
C VAL A 45 -15.11 3.50 -15.64
N LYS A 46 -16.40 3.22 -15.42
CA LYS A 46 -17.38 4.19 -14.91
C LYS A 46 -18.21 3.55 -13.81
N GLU A 47 -18.85 4.39 -13.01
CA GLU A 47 -19.78 3.98 -11.95
C GLU A 47 -19.13 3.10 -10.87
N GLY A 48 -17.81 3.29 -10.63
CA GLY A 48 -17.02 2.54 -9.66
C GLY A 48 -16.27 3.44 -8.67
N GLY A 49 -15.28 2.85 -8.01
CA GLY A 49 -14.49 3.51 -6.98
C GLY A 49 -13.64 4.66 -7.54
N PHE A 50 -13.07 4.52 -8.74
CA PHE A 50 -12.29 5.59 -9.36
C PHE A 50 -13.14 6.84 -9.63
N GLU A 51 -14.33 6.67 -10.21
CA GLU A 51 -15.24 7.78 -10.46
C GLU A 51 -15.71 8.41 -9.15
N HIS A 52 -15.95 7.61 -8.11
CA HIS A 52 -16.29 8.14 -6.79
C HIS A 52 -15.16 9.01 -6.22
N ILE A 53 -13.89 8.54 -6.30
CA ILE A 53 -12.73 9.31 -5.85
C ILE A 53 -12.59 10.58 -6.67
N GLU A 54 -12.79 10.55 -7.98
CA GLU A 54 -12.71 11.73 -8.84
C GLU A 54 -13.75 12.79 -8.48
N LYS A 55 -14.97 12.36 -8.10
CA LYS A 55 -16.08 13.28 -7.72
C LYS A 55 -15.98 13.81 -6.28
N LYS A 56 -15.40 13.05 -5.35
CA LYS A 56 -15.44 13.34 -3.91
C LYS A 56 -14.06 13.57 -3.28
N GLY A 57 -13.00 13.22 -3.98
CA GLY A 57 -11.63 13.33 -3.54
C GLY A 57 -10.76 14.09 -4.53
N ILE A 58 -9.51 13.64 -4.70
CA ILE A 58 -8.53 14.27 -5.61
C ILE A 58 -7.94 13.15 -6.48
N ARG A 59 -7.94 13.37 -7.80
CA ARG A 59 -7.23 12.55 -8.77
C ARG A 59 -6.03 13.33 -9.32
N ALA A 60 -4.83 12.82 -9.15
CA ALA A 60 -3.65 13.31 -9.85
C ALA A 60 -3.71 12.94 -11.34
N LYS A 61 -3.10 13.74 -12.21
CA LYS A 61 -3.02 13.44 -13.65
C LYS A 61 -2.28 12.13 -13.90
N ALA A 62 -1.18 11.90 -13.19
CA ALA A 62 -0.38 10.69 -13.22
C ALA A 62 0.53 10.62 -12.00
N LEU A 63 0.97 9.41 -11.66
CA LEU A 63 2.09 9.15 -10.76
C LEU A 63 3.27 8.66 -11.61
N THR A 64 4.39 9.39 -11.59
CA THR A 64 5.60 8.98 -12.30
C THR A 64 6.30 7.88 -11.52
N PRO A 65 6.44 6.66 -12.06
CA PRO A 65 7.14 5.59 -11.38
C PRO A 65 8.65 5.88 -11.28
N VAL A 66 9.31 5.19 -10.36
CA VAL A 66 10.78 5.24 -10.31
C VAL A 66 11.37 4.54 -11.53
N TYR A 67 12.61 4.88 -11.87
CA TYR A 67 13.35 4.19 -12.92
C TYR A 67 13.44 2.69 -12.61
N GLN A 68 13.37 1.88 -13.64
CA GLN A 68 13.08 0.46 -13.73
C GLN A 68 11.58 0.13 -13.71
N SER A 69 10.69 1.05 -13.35
CA SER A 69 9.24 0.93 -13.54
C SER A 69 8.72 -0.51 -13.37
N SER A 70 9.06 -1.12 -12.23
CA SER A 70 8.74 -2.51 -11.90
C SER A 70 8.25 -2.63 -10.47
N THR A 71 7.56 -3.72 -10.17
CA THR A 71 6.79 -3.95 -8.94
C THR A 71 7.60 -3.72 -7.66
N TYR A 72 8.74 -4.40 -7.52
CA TYR A 72 9.52 -4.32 -6.28
C TYR A 72 10.13 -2.93 -6.02
N PRO A 73 10.85 -2.32 -6.98
CA PRO A 73 11.36 -0.94 -6.79
C PRO A 73 10.24 0.06 -6.52
N GLY A 74 9.11 -0.04 -7.22
CA GLY A 74 7.96 0.86 -7.05
C GLY A 74 7.38 0.79 -5.64
N HIS A 75 7.02 -0.41 -5.18
CA HIS A 75 6.43 -0.62 -3.85
C HIS A 75 7.39 -0.26 -2.72
N VAL A 76 8.67 -0.63 -2.82
CA VAL A 76 9.66 -0.29 -1.79
C VAL A 76 9.94 1.21 -1.78
N THR A 77 9.94 1.89 -2.94
CA THR A 77 10.03 3.35 -2.99
C THR A 77 8.85 4.01 -2.27
N MET A 78 7.62 3.56 -2.51
CA MET A 78 6.44 4.09 -1.82
C MET A 78 6.49 3.85 -0.31
N ALA A 79 7.03 2.71 0.11
CA ALA A 79 7.15 2.36 1.53
C ALA A 79 8.26 3.10 2.26
N THR A 80 9.37 3.44 1.58
CA THR A 80 10.55 4.05 2.21
C THR A 80 10.69 5.55 1.95
N GLY A 81 9.99 6.07 0.94
CA GLY A 81 10.10 7.47 0.52
C GLY A 81 11.42 7.83 -0.17
N VAL A 82 12.26 6.84 -0.49
CA VAL A 82 13.55 7.05 -1.17
C VAL A 82 13.64 6.23 -2.46
N LYS A 83 14.57 6.60 -3.34
CA LYS A 83 14.76 5.95 -4.65
C LYS A 83 15.53 4.61 -4.53
N PRO A 84 15.49 3.75 -5.58
CA PRO A 84 16.14 2.44 -5.60
C PRO A 84 17.63 2.44 -5.23
N ASP A 85 18.37 3.47 -5.58
CA ASP A 85 19.78 3.65 -5.22
C ASP A 85 20.03 3.85 -3.72
N LYS A 86 18.96 4.14 -2.95
CA LYS A 86 19.01 4.33 -1.49
C LYS A 86 18.39 3.17 -0.72
N HIS A 87 17.33 2.58 -1.25
CA HIS A 87 16.71 1.44 -0.55
C HIS A 87 17.20 0.08 -1.03
N GLY A 88 18.09 0.01 -2.04
CA GLY A 88 18.79 -1.19 -2.46
C GLY A 88 18.02 -2.13 -3.40
N ILE A 89 16.71 -1.97 -3.57
CA ILE A 89 15.91 -2.82 -4.46
C ILE A 89 15.89 -2.22 -5.86
N LEU A 90 16.80 -2.70 -6.70
CA LEU A 90 17.05 -2.12 -8.02
C LEU A 90 16.10 -2.63 -9.11
N HIS A 91 15.59 -3.87 -8.97
CA HIS A 91 14.68 -4.53 -9.90
C HIS A 91 13.96 -5.68 -9.21
N ASN A 92 12.98 -6.34 -9.87
CA ASN A 92 12.34 -7.56 -9.37
C ASN A 92 13.36 -8.73 -9.24
N SER A 93 14.40 -8.71 -10.07
CA SER A 93 15.53 -9.66 -9.99
C SER A 93 16.82 -8.96 -10.41
N PHE A 94 17.88 -9.07 -9.60
CA PHE A 94 19.20 -8.50 -9.90
C PHE A 94 20.30 -9.29 -9.19
N LEU A 95 21.54 -9.06 -9.61
CA LEU A 95 22.73 -9.62 -8.97
C LEU A 95 23.45 -8.54 -8.16
N ASP A 96 23.54 -8.73 -6.86
CA ASP A 96 24.43 -7.97 -5.99
C ASP A 96 25.79 -8.67 -5.88
N ARG A 97 26.88 -7.91 -5.98
CA ARG A 97 28.24 -8.48 -5.98
C ARG A 97 28.64 -9.08 -4.64
N LYS A 98 28.05 -8.65 -3.54
CA LYS A 98 28.36 -9.12 -2.17
C LYS A 98 27.35 -10.12 -1.66
N ARG A 99 26.05 -9.88 -1.93
CA ARG A 99 24.93 -10.62 -1.37
C ARG A 99 24.43 -11.74 -2.28
N GLY A 100 24.83 -11.75 -3.56
CA GLY A 100 24.36 -12.72 -4.53
C GLY A 100 23.06 -12.30 -5.24
N SER A 101 22.23 -13.26 -5.65
CA SER A 101 21.05 -13.00 -6.45
C SER A 101 19.85 -12.60 -5.57
N PHE A 102 19.25 -11.46 -5.88
CA PHE A 102 17.90 -11.10 -5.45
C PHE A 102 16.90 -11.54 -6.53
N SER A 103 15.80 -12.17 -6.16
CA SER A 103 14.70 -12.47 -7.07
C SER A 103 13.41 -12.59 -6.26
N TYR A 104 12.53 -11.59 -6.33
CA TYR A 104 11.25 -11.55 -5.63
C TYR A 104 11.35 -12.01 -4.16
N SER A 105 12.42 -11.58 -3.46
CA SER A 105 12.73 -12.08 -2.13
C SER A 105 11.77 -11.50 -1.08
N ALA A 106 11.30 -12.37 -0.20
CA ALA A 106 10.54 -12.02 1.00
C ALA A 106 11.42 -11.52 2.16
N ASP A 107 12.75 -11.58 2.02
CA ASP A 107 13.69 -11.16 3.05
C ASP A 107 13.86 -9.64 3.07
N ALA A 108 13.24 -9.00 4.06
CA ALA A 108 13.29 -7.54 4.25
C ALA A 108 14.71 -7.00 4.52
N SER A 109 15.70 -7.85 4.82
CA SER A 109 17.08 -7.42 4.99
C SER A 109 17.72 -6.85 3.72
N TRP A 110 17.11 -7.10 2.55
CA TRP A 110 17.51 -6.49 1.29
C TRP A 110 17.14 -5.01 1.19
N ILE A 111 16.19 -4.54 2.00
CA ILE A 111 15.75 -3.14 2.00
C ILE A 111 16.65 -2.34 2.94
N GLU A 112 17.49 -1.47 2.36
CA GLU A 112 18.52 -0.70 3.07
C GLU A 112 17.99 0.59 3.73
N SER A 113 16.74 0.97 3.46
CA SER A 113 16.10 2.15 4.05
C SER A 113 14.85 1.75 4.82
N GLU A 114 14.62 2.39 5.98
CA GLU A 114 13.52 2.03 6.87
C GLU A 114 12.15 2.25 6.23
N PRO A 115 11.29 1.20 6.15
CA PRO A 115 9.93 1.35 5.64
C PRO A 115 9.02 2.06 6.66
N VAL A 116 8.00 2.74 6.15
CA VAL A 116 7.05 3.52 6.97
C VAL A 116 6.37 2.71 8.06
N TRP A 117 6.04 1.45 7.81
CA TRP A 117 5.47 0.57 8.83
C TRP A 117 6.43 0.33 10.01
N SER A 118 7.72 0.15 9.75
CA SER A 118 8.73 0.00 10.83
C SER A 118 8.81 1.27 11.68
N ILE A 119 8.81 2.45 11.05
CA ILE A 119 8.83 3.74 11.75
C ILE A 119 7.62 3.85 12.70
N LEU A 120 6.43 3.48 12.23
CA LEU A 120 5.20 3.56 13.01
C LEU A 120 5.18 2.54 14.15
N GLU A 121 5.53 1.28 13.91
CA GLU A 121 5.60 0.24 14.94
C GLU A 121 6.58 0.61 16.07
N ARG A 122 7.76 1.15 15.73
CA ARG A 122 8.72 1.63 16.72
C ARG A 122 8.20 2.83 17.54
N LYS A 123 7.19 3.54 17.04
CA LYS A 123 6.50 4.61 17.76
C LYS A 123 5.27 4.10 18.53
N GLY A 124 5.04 2.80 18.58
CA GLY A 124 3.90 2.19 19.26
C GLY A 124 2.58 2.27 18.48
N LEU A 125 2.62 2.66 17.19
CA LEU A 125 1.47 2.71 16.32
C LEU A 125 1.39 1.41 15.51
N LYS A 126 0.26 0.70 15.62
CA LYS A 126 0.05 -0.57 14.92
C LYS A 126 -0.10 -0.38 13.41
N THR A 127 0.45 -1.31 12.65
CA THR A 127 0.35 -1.32 11.19
C THR A 127 -0.20 -2.65 10.69
N ALA A 128 -0.79 -2.62 9.50
CA ALA A 128 -1.29 -3.81 8.82
C ALA A 128 -0.81 -3.81 7.37
N THR A 129 -0.41 -4.97 6.87
CA THR A 129 -0.05 -5.14 5.45
C THR A 129 -0.76 -6.35 4.87
N PHE A 130 -1.29 -6.20 3.66
CA PHE A 130 -1.83 -7.31 2.88
C PHE A 130 -0.98 -7.45 1.61
N PHE A 131 0.00 -8.35 1.65
CA PHE A 131 0.93 -8.66 0.56
C PHE A 131 1.81 -7.50 0.10
N TRP A 132 1.93 -6.42 0.85
CA TRP A 132 2.78 -5.31 0.42
C TRP A 132 4.23 -5.77 0.29
N VAL A 133 4.83 -5.48 -0.86
CA VAL A 133 6.19 -5.91 -1.19
C VAL A 133 7.20 -5.44 -0.13
N GLY A 134 7.98 -6.37 0.40
CA GLY A 134 8.98 -6.12 1.43
C GLY A 134 8.42 -6.14 2.86
N SER A 135 7.14 -6.49 3.05
CA SER A 135 6.50 -6.62 4.37
C SER A 135 6.33 -8.08 4.83
N GLU A 136 6.93 -9.02 4.10
CA GLU A 136 6.77 -10.46 4.36
C GLU A 136 7.64 -10.96 5.51
N SER A 137 8.65 -10.21 5.90
CA SER A 137 9.50 -10.49 7.06
C SER A 137 9.81 -9.24 7.87
N ASP A 138 10.37 -9.42 9.06
CA ASP A 138 10.69 -8.32 9.96
C ASP A 138 11.83 -7.46 9.38
N TRP A 139 11.66 -6.14 9.40
CA TRP A 139 12.73 -5.21 9.03
C TRP A 139 13.56 -4.84 10.26
N ASN A 140 14.83 -5.27 10.29
CA ASN A 140 15.76 -5.04 11.41
C ASN A 140 15.13 -5.38 12.79
N GLY A 141 14.37 -6.49 12.85
CA GLY A 141 13.72 -6.96 14.06
C GLY A 141 12.41 -6.25 14.41
N THR A 142 11.97 -5.27 13.62
CA THR A 142 10.68 -4.62 13.81
C THR A 142 9.59 -5.40 13.08
N LYS A 143 8.60 -5.87 13.84
CA LYS A 143 7.46 -6.65 13.33
C LYS A 143 6.29 -5.75 12.97
N ILE A 144 5.60 -6.09 11.90
CA ILE A 144 4.27 -5.54 11.60
C ILE A 144 3.27 -6.20 12.54
N THR A 145 2.37 -5.42 13.13
CA THR A 145 1.36 -5.97 14.05
C THR A 145 0.40 -6.93 13.34
N TYR A 146 -0.05 -6.61 12.13
CA TYR A 146 -1.01 -7.44 11.37
C TYR A 146 -0.50 -7.73 9.93
N PRO A 147 0.46 -8.65 9.76
CA PRO A 147 0.94 -9.01 8.43
C PRO A 147 0.02 -10.07 7.80
N LYS A 148 -0.28 -9.93 6.51
CA LYS A 148 -0.80 -11.00 5.65
C LYS A 148 0.28 -11.36 4.63
N ALA A 149 0.93 -12.47 4.84
CA ALA A 149 2.02 -13.02 4.06
C ALA A 149 2.04 -14.56 4.22
N PRO A 150 2.69 -15.34 3.35
CA PRO A 150 3.32 -14.89 2.10
C PRO A 150 2.31 -14.51 1.02
N PHE A 151 2.78 -13.91 -0.09
CA PHE A 151 1.94 -13.60 -1.24
C PHE A 151 1.29 -14.86 -1.82
N ASP A 152 -0.02 -14.80 -2.03
CA ASP A 152 -0.80 -15.81 -2.77
C ASP A 152 -1.67 -15.12 -3.84
N GLY A 153 -1.32 -15.32 -5.09
CA GLY A 153 -2.03 -14.73 -6.24
C GLY A 153 -3.44 -15.28 -6.46
N LYS A 154 -3.90 -16.26 -5.68
CA LYS A 154 -5.28 -16.79 -5.73
C LYS A 154 -6.22 -16.01 -4.83
N ILE A 155 -5.69 -15.23 -3.91
CA ILE A 155 -6.50 -14.42 -2.99
C ILE A 155 -7.15 -13.26 -3.75
N SER A 156 -8.47 -13.17 -3.66
CA SER A 156 -9.26 -12.17 -4.35
C SER A 156 -9.12 -10.77 -3.72
N GLU A 157 -9.37 -9.73 -4.53
CA GLU A 157 -9.47 -8.37 -4.01
C GLU A 157 -10.60 -8.22 -2.97
N LYS A 158 -11.69 -9.00 -3.12
CA LYS A 158 -12.75 -9.05 -2.10
C LYS A 158 -12.22 -9.48 -0.74
N THR A 159 -11.44 -10.55 -0.69
CA THR A 159 -10.83 -11.02 0.57
C THR A 159 -9.94 -9.95 1.20
N LYS A 160 -9.21 -9.19 0.37
CA LYS A 160 -8.38 -8.07 0.84
C LYS A 160 -9.23 -6.92 1.39
N THR A 161 -10.33 -6.59 0.70
CA THR A 161 -11.30 -5.59 1.15
C THR A 161 -11.93 -5.99 2.48
N ASP A 162 -12.43 -7.23 2.60
CA ASP A 162 -13.02 -7.75 3.82
C ASP A 162 -12.03 -7.66 4.99
N GLN A 163 -10.76 -8.02 4.78
CA GLN A 163 -9.73 -7.93 5.81
C GLN A 163 -9.40 -6.48 6.21
N ILE A 164 -9.40 -5.54 5.27
CA ILE A 164 -9.23 -4.12 5.58
C ILE A 164 -10.37 -3.65 6.50
N LEU A 165 -11.62 -4.05 6.19
CA LEU A 165 -12.79 -3.73 7.01
C LEU A 165 -12.69 -4.35 8.41
N GLU A 166 -12.27 -5.61 8.53
CA GLU A 166 -12.02 -6.24 9.83
C GLU A 166 -10.98 -5.45 10.66
N TRP A 167 -9.93 -4.94 10.04
CA TRP A 167 -8.92 -4.15 10.75
C TRP A 167 -9.43 -2.78 11.21
N ILE A 168 -10.25 -2.10 10.41
CA ILE A 168 -10.81 -0.81 10.82
C ILE A 168 -11.94 -0.95 11.84
N ASP A 169 -12.56 -2.12 11.95
CA ASP A 169 -13.59 -2.43 12.95
C ASP A 169 -13.00 -2.85 14.32
N LEU A 170 -11.69 -3.00 14.42
CA LEU A 170 -11.04 -3.27 15.72
C LEU A 170 -11.25 -2.10 16.70
N GLU A 171 -11.20 -2.42 17.99
CA GLU A 171 -11.15 -1.40 19.07
C GLU A 171 -9.97 -0.42 18.84
N ALA A 172 -10.13 0.83 19.25
CA ALA A 172 -9.20 1.92 18.96
C ALA A 172 -7.72 1.57 19.30
N GLU A 173 -7.50 0.91 20.45
CA GLU A 173 -6.17 0.52 20.92
C GLU A 173 -5.54 -0.63 20.09
N LYS A 174 -6.35 -1.40 19.39
CA LYS A 174 -5.93 -2.51 18.54
C LYS A 174 -5.87 -2.12 17.06
N ARG A 175 -6.54 -1.05 16.68
CA ARG A 175 -6.74 -0.62 15.30
C ARG A 175 -5.43 -0.15 14.66
N PRO A 176 -5.05 -0.66 13.47
CA PRO A 176 -3.87 -0.16 12.77
C PRO A 176 -4.07 1.27 12.28
N ARG A 177 -3.02 2.08 12.37
CA ARG A 177 -2.97 3.47 11.90
C ARG A 177 -2.55 3.57 10.44
N LEU A 178 -1.89 2.55 9.93
CA LEU A 178 -1.53 2.38 8.54
C LEU A 178 -1.94 0.99 8.09
N ILE A 179 -2.67 0.94 6.97
CA ILE A 179 -3.04 -0.30 6.28
C ILE A 179 -2.53 -0.18 4.86
N MET A 180 -1.70 -1.11 4.42
CA MET A 180 -1.15 -1.13 3.07
C MET A 180 -1.53 -2.44 2.38
N SER A 181 -2.18 -2.36 1.21
CA SER A 181 -2.67 -3.53 0.48
C SER A 181 -2.25 -3.50 -0.99
N TRP A 182 -1.71 -4.60 -1.48
CA TRP A 182 -1.30 -4.78 -2.88
C TRP A 182 -2.32 -5.61 -3.66
N TRP A 183 -2.83 -5.07 -4.76
CA TRP A 183 -3.84 -5.67 -5.65
C TRP A 183 -3.23 -5.93 -7.03
N HIS A 184 -2.79 -7.15 -7.28
CA HIS A 184 -1.99 -7.54 -8.45
C HIS A 184 -2.81 -7.87 -9.72
N GLY A 185 -4.15 -7.91 -9.63
CA GLY A 185 -5.00 -8.51 -10.66
C GLY A 185 -4.84 -7.92 -12.07
N THR A 186 -4.78 -6.58 -12.20
CA THR A 186 -4.67 -5.91 -13.51
C THR A 186 -3.34 -6.24 -14.19
N ASP A 187 -2.22 -6.16 -13.47
CA ASP A 187 -0.89 -6.52 -13.95
C ASP A 187 -0.85 -7.97 -14.45
N SER A 188 -1.35 -8.90 -13.62
CA SER A 188 -1.36 -10.33 -13.95
C SER A 188 -2.11 -10.66 -15.26
N VAL A 189 -3.19 -9.93 -15.56
CA VAL A 189 -3.93 -10.09 -16.82
C VAL A 189 -3.18 -9.41 -17.97
N ALA A 190 -2.62 -8.21 -17.73
CA ALA A 190 -1.93 -7.45 -18.75
C ALA A 190 -0.66 -8.16 -19.27
N HIS A 191 0.07 -8.86 -18.40
CA HIS A 191 1.21 -9.70 -18.79
C HIS A 191 0.83 -10.84 -19.73
N LYS A 192 -0.38 -11.39 -19.61
CA LYS A 192 -0.85 -12.51 -20.43
C LYS A 192 -1.48 -12.08 -21.74
N GLU A 193 -2.22 -10.98 -21.71
CA GLU A 193 -3.13 -10.59 -22.76
C GLU A 193 -2.67 -9.32 -23.52
N GLY A 194 -1.71 -8.59 -22.97
CA GLY A 194 -1.26 -7.28 -23.49
C GLY A 194 -2.03 -6.11 -22.85
N ALA A 195 -1.33 -4.97 -22.75
CA ALA A 195 -1.77 -3.80 -21.97
C ALA A 195 -3.14 -3.22 -22.37
N LEU A 196 -3.53 -3.29 -23.63
CA LEU A 196 -4.78 -2.70 -24.14
C LEU A 196 -5.86 -3.75 -24.43
N ASN A 197 -5.68 -4.97 -23.96
CA ASN A 197 -6.67 -6.02 -24.16
C ASN A 197 -7.93 -5.76 -23.33
N LYS A 198 -9.10 -6.07 -23.90
CA LYS A 198 -10.39 -5.96 -23.21
C LYS A 198 -10.41 -6.68 -21.85
N LYS A 199 -9.74 -7.83 -21.75
CA LYS A 199 -9.67 -8.60 -20.48
C LYS A 199 -8.99 -7.83 -19.35
N VAL A 200 -8.03 -6.93 -19.66
CA VAL A 200 -7.40 -6.04 -18.68
C VAL A 200 -8.41 -5.05 -18.12
N ILE A 201 -9.21 -4.45 -19.00
CA ILE A 201 -10.28 -3.53 -18.59
C ILE A 201 -11.36 -4.27 -17.81
N ASP A 202 -11.71 -5.49 -18.19
CA ASP A 202 -12.67 -6.31 -17.45
C ASP A 202 -12.15 -6.68 -16.04
N GLN A 203 -10.85 -6.92 -15.88
CA GLN A 203 -10.22 -7.12 -14.58
C GLN A 203 -10.17 -5.82 -13.76
N LEU A 204 -9.82 -4.71 -14.39
CA LEU A 204 -9.85 -3.39 -13.75
C LEU A 204 -11.25 -3.06 -13.21
N LYS A 205 -12.32 -3.35 -13.98
CA LYS A 205 -13.70 -3.18 -13.53
C LYS A 205 -14.03 -4.00 -12.28
N LYS A 206 -13.43 -5.19 -12.11
CA LYS A 206 -13.62 -5.99 -10.90
C LYS A 206 -12.94 -5.34 -9.71
N GLN A 207 -11.71 -4.86 -9.88
CA GLN A 207 -10.98 -4.14 -8.84
C GLN A 207 -11.67 -2.83 -8.47
N ASP A 208 -12.14 -2.07 -9.45
CA ASP A 208 -12.87 -0.82 -9.27
C ASP A 208 -14.18 -1.01 -8.47
N ARG A 209 -14.91 -2.10 -8.72
CA ARG A 209 -16.08 -2.46 -7.90
C ARG A 209 -15.72 -2.80 -6.45
N GLN A 210 -14.58 -3.48 -6.22
CA GLN A 210 -14.12 -3.75 -4.86
C GLN A 210 -13.66 -2.46 -4.16
N LEU A 211 -13.06 -1.53 -4.89
CA LEU A 211 -12.72 -0.21 -4.39
C LEU A 211 -13.98 0.58 -4.01
N LEU A 212 -15.03 0.56 -4.85
CA LEU A 212 -16.30 1.18 -4.53
C LEU A 212 -16.93 0.56 -3.27
N SER A 213 -16.94 -0.78 -3.18
CA SER A 213 -17.45 -1.48 -1.99
C SER A 213 -16.73 -1.05 -0.71
N LEU A 214 -15.39 -0.91 -0.74
CA LEU A 214 -14.64 -0.38 0.41
C LEU A 214 -15.04 1.05 0.76
N ILE A 215 -15.20 1.91 -0.23
CA ILE A 215 -15.63 3.30 -0.05
C ILE A 215 -17.03 3.38 0.58
N GLU A 216 -17.96 2.57 0.10
CA GLU A 216 -19.32 2.49 0.62
C GLU A 216 -19.33 2.01 2.07
N GLU A 217 -18.53 1.00 2.41
CA GLU A 217 -18.44 0.47 3.76
C GLU A 217 -17.78 1.47 4.75
N ILE A 218 -16.78 2.24 4.32
CA ILE A 218 -16.20 3.34 5.11
C ILE A 218 -17.26 4.44 5.33
N THR A 219 -18.07 4.71 4.29
CA THR A 219 -19.16 5.71 4.36
C THR A 219 -20.25 5.26 5.32
N LEU A 220 -20.68 4.01 5.24
CA LEU A 220 -21.70 3.44 6.15
C LEU A 220 -21.27 3.48 7.62
N ARG A 221 -19.97 3.32 7.88
CA ARG A 221 -19.37 3.43 9.22
C ARG A 221 -19.14 4.89 9.66
N ASN A 222 -19.42 5.86 8.81
CA ASN A 222 -19.17 7.30 9.07
C ASN A 222 -17.71 7.60 9.50
N LEU A 223 -16.73 6.99 8.83
CA LEU A 223 -15.32 7.04 9.21
C LEU A 223 -14.49 8.05 8.40
N TRP A 224 -15.07 8.81 7.46
CA TRP A 224 -14.31 9.75 6.62
C TRP A 224 -13.66 10.92 7.39
N ASN A 225 -14.06 11.17 8.62
CA ASN A 225 -13.41 12.13 9.52
C ASN A 225 -12.06 11.64 10.07
N VAL A 226 -11.79 10.32 10.03
CA VAL A 226 -10.56 9.69 10.54
C VAL A 226 -9.83 8.85 9.50
N VAL A 227 -10.49 8.44 8.41
CA VAL A 227 -9.89 7.62 7.34
C VAL A 227 -9.41 8.49 6.19
N THR A 228 -8.16 8.29 5.78
CA THR A 228 -7.62 8.75 4.50
C THR A 228 -7.36 7.54 3.61
N LEU A 229 -8.08 7.45 2.49
CA LEU A 229 -7.88 6.41 1.47
C LEU A 229 -7.01 6.93 0.33
N ILE A 230 -5.90 6.26 0.08
CA ILE A 230 -4.95 6.56 -1.00
C ILE A 230 -4.92 5.37 -1.95
N VAL A 231 -5.19 5.61 -3.24
CA VAL A 231 -5.10 4.60 -4.30
C VAL A 231 -3.98 4.99 -5.25
N VAL A 232 -3.04 4.08 -5.46
CA VAL A 232 -1.85 4.30 -6.28
C VAL A 232 -1.60 3.10 -7.20
N SER A 233 -0.64 3.24 -8.11
CA SER A 233 -0.01 2.14 -8.85
C SER A 233 1.51 2.29 -8.77
N ASP A 234 2.19 1.19 -8.77
CA ASP A 234 3.65 1.09 -8.72
C ASP A 234 4.30 1.37 -10.09
N HIS A 235 3.61 1.04 -11.17
CA HIS A 235 3.98 1.32 -12.56
C HIS A 235 2.76 1.25 -13.49
N GLY A 236 2.98 1.55 -14.76
CA GLY A 236 2.02 1.29 -15.82
C GLY A 236 2.33 0.00 -16.59
N MET A 237 1.74 -0.13 -17.78
CA MET A 237 1.92 -1.27 -18.67
C MET A 237 1.95 -0.80 -20.12
N SER A 238 2.79 -1.39 -20.95
CA SER A 238 2.82 -1.09 -22.38
C SER A 238 3.07 -2.37 -23.19
N ASN A 239 2.58 -2.40 -24.42
CA ASN A 239 2.88 -3.49 -25.32
C ASN A 239 4.32 -3.38 -25.83
N VAL A 240 5.03 -4.49 -25.89
CA VAL A 240 6.36 -4.60 -26.49
C VAL A 240 6.22 -5.29 -27.85
N SER A 241 6.61 -4.60 -28.92
CA SER A 241 6.58 -5.14 -30.28
C SER A 241 7.92 -5.66 -30.77
N ASN A 242 9.03 -5.13 -30.23
CA ASN A 242 10.39 -5.50 -30.63
C ASN A 242 11.20 -5.95 -29.41
N PHE A 243 11.95 -7.02 -29.60
CA PHE A 243 12.83 -7.57 -28.59
C PHE A 243 14.27 -7.57 -29.07
N ILE A 244 15.18 -6.95 -28.32
CA ILE A 244 16.61 -6.97 -28.60
C ILE A 244 17.28 -7.92 -27.61
N ASN A 245 17.82 -9.02 -28.10
CA ASN A 245 18.63 -9.92 -27.28
C ASN A 245 20.03 -9.34 -27.11
N LEU A 246 20.24 -8.58 -26.04
CA LEU A 246 21.50 -7.91 -25.75
C LEU A 246 22.67 -8.91 -25.67
N LYS A 247 22.46 -10.09 -25.07
CA LYS A 247 23.51 -11.13 -24.96
C LYS A 247 23.97 -11.58 -26.35
N LYS A 248 23.02 -11.72 -27.29
CA LYS A 248 23.37 -12.06 -28.70
C LYS A 248 24.12 -10.92 -29.34
N VAL A 249 23.66 -9.67 -29.21
CA VAL A 249 24.33 -8.48 -29.76
C VAL A 249 25.76 -8.37 -29.24
N LEU A 250 25.99 -8.50 -27.94
CA LEU A 250 27.31 -8.45 -27.33
C LEU A 250 28.22 -9.57 -27.88
N LYS A 251 27.70 -10.80 -27.96
CA LYS A 251 28.46 -11.94 -28.50
C LYS A 251 28.83 -11.74 -29.98
N ASP A 252 27.90 -11.29 -30.79
CA ASP A 252 28.09 -11.08 -32.24
C ASP A 252 29.12 -9.96 -32.51
N ASN A 253 29.30 -9.03 -31.57
CA ASN A 253 30.30 -7.95 -31.64
C ASN A 253 31.55 -8.22 -30.80
N SER A 254 31.77 -9.46 -30.34
CA SER A 254 32.95 -9.86 -29.52
C SER A 254 33.16 -9.03 -28.24
N ILE A 255 32.07 -8.47 -27.69
CA ILE A 255 32.09 -7.72 -26.43
C ILE A 255 31.87 -8.73 -25.30
N LYS A 256 32.82 -8.75 -24.32
CA LYS A 256 32.80 -9.64 -23.14
C LYS A 256 32.16 -8.99 -21.92
#